data_d7c79dd4e3c0f31155b9a070ade478c6
#
_entry.id   d7c79dd4e3c0f31155b9a070ade478c6
#
_cell.length_a   1.000
_cell.length_b   1.000
_cell.length_c   1.000
_cell.angle_alpha   90.00
_cell.angle_beta   90.00
_cell.angle_gamma   90.00
#
_symmetry.space_group_name_H-M   'P 1'
#
loop_
_entity.id
_entity.type
_entity.pdbx_description
1 polymer ?
#
loop_
_entity_poly.entity_id
_entity_poly.type
_entity_poly.pdbx_seq_one_letter_code
_entity_poly.pdbx_strand_id
1 'polypeptide(L)'
;MPAQPLWFVRLPEIIAQISAIQAPIIDRAVMEGVFGVRRRRAVEMMGAFGGYQVGRTFVVERLKMLAELQRMRQSGEFQFEVHRKQRLAGELDRARRSRASATVSIPIEQPDLERKAPDFPAGVELQPGRLTVVFGTAEELVQRLYGLAQMALHDFQAFKSTAEKVKD
;
A
#
# COMPACT_ATOMS: atom_id res chain seq x y z
N MET A 1 3.30 -23.07 -9.36
CA MET A 1 2.86 -23.59 -8.04
C MET A 1 1.63 -22.83 -7.60
N PRO A 2 0.59 -23.48 -7.04
CA PRO A 2 -0.56 -22.77 -6.51
C PRO A 2 -0.13 -21.83 -5.38
N ALA A 3 -0.81 -20.68 -5.27
CA ALA A 3 -0.50 -19.70 -4.23
C ALA A 3 -0.73 -20.30 -2.84
N GLN A 4 0.25 -20.23 -1.97
CA GLN A 4 0.12 -20.73 -0.59
C GLN A 4 -0.86 -19.84 0.20
N PRO A 5 -1.68 -20.44 1.09
CA PRO A 5 -2.63 -19.69 1.89
C PRO A 5 -1.95 -18.65 2.78
N LEU A 6 -2.64 -17.55 3.07
CA LEU A 6 -2.11 -16.44 3.89
C LEU A 6 -1.67 -16.89 5.31
N TRP A 7 -2.37 -17.87 5.88
CA TRP A 7 -2.03 -18.41 7.21
C TRP A 7 -0.69 -19.17 7.23
N PHE A 8 -0.23 -19.70 6.09
CA PHE A 8 0.98 -20.52 6.03
C PHE A 8 2.22 -19.80 6.56
N VAL A 9 2.35 -18.51 6.25
CA VAL A 9 3.49 -17.70 6.74
C VAL A 9 3.37 -17.33 8.21
N ARG A 10 2.14 -17.40 8.77
CA ARG A 10 1.85 -17.16 10.19
C ARG A 10 1.99 -18.43 11.03
N LEU A 11 2.51 -19.54 10.49
CA LEU A 11 2.68 -20.80 11.23
C LEU A 11 3.34 -20.65 12.61
N PRO A 12 4.41 -19.84 12.79
CA PRO A 12 5.00 -19.65 14.11
C PRO A 12 4.03 -19.07 15.15
N GLU A 13 3.23 -18.06 14.73
CA GLU A 13 2.22 -17.42 15.58
C GLU A 13 1.07 -18.39 15.90
N ILE A 14 0.60 -19.13 14.89
CA ILE A 14 -0.45 -20.14 15.02
C ILE A 14 -0.03 -21.25 15.99
N ILE A 15 1.19 -21.76 15.86
CA ILE A 15 1.74 -22.76 16.77
C ILE A 15 1.77 -22.22 18.21
N ALA A 16 2.22 -20.98 18.41
CA ALA A 16 2.25 -20.36 19.73
C ALA A 16 0.84 -20.23 20.33
N GLN A 17 -0.15 -19.76 19.54
CA GLN A 17 -1.54 -19.64 19.99
C GLN A 17 -2.15 -21.00 20.38
N ILE A 18 -1.97 -22.04 19.54
CA ILE A 18 -2.48 -23.39 19.84
C ILE A 18 -1.77 -24.01 21.02
N SER A 19 -0.47 -23.75 21.19
CA SER A 19 0.30 -24.24 22.34
C SER A 19 -0.19 -23.63 23.67
N ALA A 20 -0.67 -22.39 23.64
CA ALA A 20 -1.22 -21.71 24.82
C ALA A 20 -2.60 -22.24 25.26
N ILE A 21 -3.31 -22.96 24.40
CA ILE A 21 -4.62 -23.55 24.72
C ILE A 21 -4.42 -24.74 25.64
N GLN A 22 -5.11 -24.74 26.78
CA GLN A 22 -5.03 -25.86 27.75
C GLN A 22 -5.90 -27.05 27.34
N ALA A 23 -6.97 -26.82 26.57
CA ALA A 23 -7.88 -27.87 26.15
C ALA A 23 -7.17 -28.95 25.29
N PRO A 24 -7.44 -30.25 25.50
CA PRO A 24 -6.81 -31.32 24.73
C PRO A 24 -7.33 -31.41 23.28
N ILE A 25 -8.52 -30.86 23.04
CA ILE A 25 -9.17 -30.81 21.73
C ILE A 25 -9.41 -29.39 21.28
N ILE A 26 -9.33 -29.18 19.98
CA ILE A 26 -9.58 -27.91 19.31
C ILE A 26 -10.88 -28.03 18.52
N ASP A 27 -11.80 -27.14 18.73
CA ASP A 27 -13.05 -27.05 17.99
C ASP A 27 -12.94 -26.15 16.74
N ARG A 28 -14.03 -26.11 15.98
CA ARG A 28 -14.11 -25.30 14.77
C ARG A 28 -13.98 -23.80 15.04
N ALA A 29 -14.56 -23.29 16.12
CA ALA A 29 -14.53 -21.85 16.40
C ALA A 29 -13.10 -21.37 16.68
N VAL A 30 -12.33 -22.13 17.42
CA VAL A 30 -10.89 -21.89 17.65
C VAL A 30 -10.12 -21.94 16.34
N MET A 31 -10.40 -22.91 15.46
CA MET A 31 -9.77 -23.00 14.14
C MET A 31 -10.05 -21.75 13.29
N GLU A 32 -11.30 -21.31 13.24
CA GLU A 32 -11.68 -20.09 12.50
C GLU A 32 -10.90 -18.86 13.02
N GLY A 33 -10.82 -18.68 14.33
CA GLY A 33 -10.13 -17.55 14.96
C GLY A 33 -8.62 -17.56 14.75
N VAL A 34 -7.98 -18.70 15.03
CA VAL A 34 -6.51 -18.82 14.97
C VAL A 34 -5.98 -18.74 13.52
N PHE A 35 -6.64 -19.40 12.59
CA PHE A 35 -6.21 -19.39 11.17
C PHE A 35 -6.78 -18.23 10.35
N GLY A 36 -7.78 -17.50 10.86
CA GLY A 36 -8.45 -16.44 10.12
C GLY A 36 -9.21 -16.97 8.89
N VAL A 37 -9.83 -18.15 9.00
CA VAL A 37 -10.53 -18.81 7.91
C VAL A 37 -12.02 -18.94 8.19
N ARG A 38 -12.83 -19.06 7.14
CA ARG A 38 -14.28 -19.28 7.27
C ARG A 38 -14.59 -20.75 7.59
N ARG A 39 -15.80 -20.99 8.13
CA ARG A 39 -16.33 -22.29 8.57
C ARG A 39 -15.99 -23.45 7.64
N ARG A 40 -16.29 -23.36 6.36
CA ARG A 40 -16.03 -24.44 5.40
C ARG A 40 -14.55 -24.81 5.37
N ARG A 41 -13.68 -23.79 5.26
CA ARG A 41 -12.23 -24.02 5.20
C ARG A 41 -11.67 -24.55 6.51
N ALA A 42 -12.20 -24.09 7.65
CA ALA A 42 -11.82 -24.62 8.96
C ALA A 42 -12.09 -26.12 9.06
N VAL A 43 -13.27 -26.59 8.66
CA VAL A 43 -13.64 -28.03 8.68
C VAL A 43 -12.75 -28.84 7.72
N GLU A 44 -12.49 -28.33 6.50
CA GLU A 44 -11.56 -28.99 5.57
C GLU A 44 -10.15 -29.15 6.17
N MET A 45 -9.65 -28.10 6.81
CA MET A 45 -8.33 -28.14 7.48
C MET A 45 -8.32 -29.06 8.68
N MET A 46 -9.35 -29.06 9.52
CA MET A 46 -9.47 -29.98 10.64
C MET A 46 -9.45 -31.42 10.15
N GLY A 47 -10.14 -31.72 9.05
CA GLY A 47 -10.09 -33.07 8.43
C GLY A 47 -8.65 -33.44 8.01
N ALA A 48 -7.89 -32.51 7.41
CA ALA A 48 -6.50 -32.72 7.03
C ALA A 48 -5.57 -32.97 8.24
N PHE A 49 -5.89 -32.39 9.42
CA PHE A 49 -5.19 -32.62 10.68
C PHE A 49 -5.68 -33.87 11.45
N GLY A 50 -6.48 -34.72 10.82
CA GLY A 50 -7.01 -35.94 11.46
C GLY A 50 -8.15 -35.66 12.42
N GLY A 51 -8.90 -34.59 12.20
CA GLY A 51 -10.10 -34.29 12.97
C GLY A 51 -11.24 -35.27 12.72
N TYR A 52 -12.13 -35.37 13.69
CA TYR A 52 -13.26 -36.26 13.67
C TYR A 52 -14.52 -35.60 14.26
N GLN A 53 -15.67 -36.20 14.01
CA GLN A 53 -16.95 -35.67 14.48
C GLN A 53 -17.33 -36.27 15.83
N VAL A 54 -17.69 -35.42 16.78
CA VAL A 54 -18.25 -35.79 18.07
C VAL A 54 -19.64 -35.16 18.19
N GLY A 55 -20.69 -35.96 18.06
CA GLY A 55 -22.06 -35.45 17.99
C GLY A 55 -22.24 -34.49 16.80
N ARG A 56 -22.57 -33.23 17.09
CA ARG A 56 -22.75 -32.16 16.05
C ARG A 56 -21.50 -31.30 15.84
N THR A 57 -20.42 -31.59 16.57
CA THR A 57 -19.20 -30.75 16.56
C THR A 57 -18.05 -31.52 15.90
N PHE A 58 -17.32 -30.84 15.04
CA PHE A 58 -16.08 -31.34 14.47
C PHE A 58 -14.91 -30.90 15.34
N VAL A 59 -14.02 -31.81 15.71
CA VAL A 59 -12.90 -31.57 16.63
C VAL A 59 -11.61 -32.17 16.10
N VAL A 60 -10.48 -31.67 16.58
CA VAL A 60 -9.15 -32.22 16.30
C VAL A 60 -8.33 -32.27 17.59
N GLU A 61 -7.53 -33.29 17.76
CA GLU A 61 -6.63 -33.43 18.91
C GLU A 61 -5.52 -32.37 18.82
N ARG A 62 -5.39 -31.55 19.87
CA ARG A 62 -4.41 -30.44 19.91
C ARG A 62 -2.97 -30.91 19.66
N LEU A 63 -2.56 -32.01 20.28
CA LEU A 63 -1.18 -32.51 20.14
C LEU A 63 -0.88 -33.01 18.72
N LYS A 64 -1.81 -33.73 18.09
CA LYS A 64 -1.65 -34.16 16.69
C LYS A 64 -1.55 -32.96 15.76
N MET A 65 -2.42 -31.98 15.93
CA MET A 65 -2.41 -30.77 15.15
C MET A 65 -1.10 -30.02 15.34
N LEU A 66 -0.59 -29.85 16.57
CA LEU A 66 0.70 -29.21 16.83
C LEU A 66 1.86 -29.91 16.13
N ALA A 67 1.89 -31.26 16.18
CA ALA A 67 2.93 -32.04 15.51
C ALA A 67 2.92 -31.80 13.99
N GLU A 68 1.75 -31.78 13.36
CA GLU A 68 1.64 -31.48 11.92
C GLU A 68 2.06 -30.06 11.57
N LEU A 69 1.64 -29.07 12.36
CA LEU A 69 2.04 -27.67 12.15
C LEU A 69 3.56 -27.47 12.33
N GLN A 70 4.17 -28.14 13.29
CA GLN A 70 5.62 -28.11 13.48
C GLN A 70 6.34 -28.76 12.30
N ARG A 71 5.83 -29.88 11.78
CA ARG A 71 6.36 -30.52 10.57
C ARG A 71 6.29 -29.59 9.36
N MET A 72 5.14 -28.92 9.14
CA MET A 72 4.98 -27.93 8.07
C MET A 72 5.97 -26.77 8.23
N ARG A 73 6.18 -26.27 9.45
CA ARG A 73 7.15 -25.20 9.73
C ARG A 73 8.60 -25.59 9.39
N GLN A 74 8.93 -26.87 9.56
CA GLN A 74 10.27 -27.41 9.24
C GLN A 74 10.43 -27.75 7.76
N SER A 75 9.36 -27.73 6.97
CA SER A 75 9.41 -28.07 5.55
C SER A 75 10.18 -27.04 4.72
N GLY A 76 10.81 -27.50 3.65
CA GLY A 76 11.48 -26.64 2.68
C GLY A 76 10.51 -25.63 2.02
N GLU A 77 9.24 -26.00 1.87
CA GLU A 77 8.19 -25.12 1.32
C GLU A 77 7.96 -23.89 2.21
N PHE A 78 7.93 -24.07 3.53
CA PHE A 78 7.79 -22.96 4.47
C PHE A 78 8.99 -22.00 4.38
N GLN A 79 10.20 -22.53 4.38
CA GLN A 79 11.42 -21.75 4.26
C GLN A 79 11.46 -20.96 2.94
N PHE A 80 11.06 -21.61 1.84
CA PHE A 80 10.97 -20.96 0.53
C PHE A 80 10.00 -19.80 0.53
N GLU A 81 8.78 -19.97 1.10
CA GLU A 81 7.76 -18.92 1.16
C GLU A 81 8.17 -17.73 2.05
N VAL A 82 8.80 -18.00 3.18
CA VAL A 82 9.34 -16.95 4.06
C VAL A 82 10.39 -16.13 3.30
N HIS A 83 11.36 -16.78 2.64
CA HIS A 83 12.39 -16.09 1.86
C HIS A 83 11.82 -15.34 0.66
N ARG A 84 10.80 -15.91 -0.01
CA ARG A 84 10.11 -15.24 -1.12
C ARG A 84 9.45 -13.94 -0.67
N LYS A 85 8.74 -13.96 0.47
CA LYS A 85 8.11 -12.75 1.03
C LYS A 85 9.12 -11.71 1.48
N GLN A 86 10.21 -12.13 2.10
CA GLN A 86 11.28 -11.21 2.51
C GLN A 86 11.92 -10.51 1.30
N ARG A 87 12.18 -11.24 0.20
CA ARG A 87 12.69 -10.64 -1.04
C ARG A 87 11.73 -9.62 -1.62
N LEU A 88 10.44 -9.98 -1.74
CA LEU A 88 9.39 -9.07 -2.22
C LEU A 88 9.27 -7.80 -1.37
N ALA A 89 9.29 -7.93 -0.05
CA ALA A 89 9.28 -6.79 0.86
C ALA A 89 10.50 -5.88 0.63
N GLY A 90 11.69 -6.47 0.50
CA GLY A 90 12.92 -5.73 0.20
C GLY A 90 12.89 -4.99 -1.15
N GLU A 91 12.31 -5.60 -2.19
CA GLU A 91 12.14 -4.96 -3.50
C GLU A 91 11.14 -3.81 -3.46
N LEU A 92 10.01 -3.99 -2.76
CA LEU A 92 9.02 -2.93 -2.55
C LEU A 92 9.60 -1.75 -1.78
N ASP A 93 10.40 -2.00 -0.75
CA ASP A 93 11.05 -0.93 0.01
C ASP A 93 12.13 -0.21 -0.79
N ARG A 94 12.84 -0.90 -1.67
CA ARG A 94 13.77 -0.26 -2.63
C ARG A 94 13.01 0.63 -3.61
N ALA A 95 11.91 0.13 -4.18
CA ALA A 95 11.09 0.90 -5.12
C ALA A 95 10.47 2.14 -4.45
N ARG A 96 10.00 2.02 -3.20
CA ARG A 96 9.48 3.15 -2.42
C ARG A 96 10.56 4.20 -2.15
N ARG A 97 11.76 3.79 -1.75
CA ARG A 97 12.90 4.69 -1.52
C ARG A 97 13.34 5.38 -2.81
N SER A 98 13.41 4.66 -3.92
CA SER A 98 13.72 5.21 -5.23
C SER A 98 12.69 6.26 -5.67
N ARG A 99 11.40 6.01 -5.45
CA ARG A 99 10.35 7.01 -5.69
C ARG A 99 10.48 8.23 -4.79
N ALA A 100 10.72 8.04 -3.50
CA ALA A 100 10.89 9.14 -2.56
C ALA A 100 12.10 10.01 -2.91
N SER A 101 13.21 9.41 -3.35
CA SER A 101 14.40 10.16 -3.79
C SER A 101 14.24 10.85 -5.14
N ALA A 102 13.31 10.36 -5.99
CA ALA A 102 12.99 11.00 -7.27
C ALA A 102 11.92 12.12 -7.12
N THR A 103 11.28 12.22 -5.95
CA THR A 103 10.29 13.28 -5.70
C THR A 103 11.00 14.51 -5.18
N VAL A 104 11.14 15.52 -6.01
CA VAL A 104 11.62 16.83 -5.59
C VAL A 104 10.47 17.57 -4.94
N SER A 105 10.60 17.89 -3.64
CA SER A 105 9.65 18.78 -2.95
C SER A 105 10.04 20.22 -3.22
N ILE A 106 9.28 20.89 -4.06
CA ILE A 106 9.46 22.33 -4.32
C ILE A 106 8.57 23.07 -3.30
N PRO A 107 9.15 23.88 -2.40
CA PRO A 107 8.35 24.70 -1.50
C PRO A 107 7.61 25.75 -2.32
N ILE A 108 6.30 25.56 -2.48
CA ILE A 108 5.42 26.51 -3.14
C ILE A 108 4.71 27.26 -2.03
N GLU A 109 4.96 28.58 -1.94
CA GLU A 109 4.18 29.45 -1.07
C GLU A 109 2.73 29.44 -1.55
N GLN A 110 1.81 29.09 -0.64
CA GLN A 110 0.39 29.15 -0.95
C GLN A 110 0.01 30.62 -1.19
N PRO A 111 -0.57 30.96 -2.33
CA PRO A 111 -1.03 32.32 -2.56
C PRO A 111 -2.14 32.65 -1.55
N ASP A 112 -2.00 33.78 -0.89
CA ASP A 112 -3.04 34.35 -0.03
C ASP A 112 -4.31 34.55 -0.87
N LEU A 113 -5.33 33.74 -0.63
CA LEU A 113 -6.59 33.74 -1.39
C LEU A 113 -7.37 35.07 -1.26
N GLU A 114 -6.94 35.95 -0.36
CA GLU A 114 -7.56 37.28 -0.13
C GLU A 114 -6.86 38.41 -0.88
N ARG A 115 -5.75 38.16 -1.59
CA ARG A 115 -5.09 39.20 -2.39
C ARG A 115 -5.81 39.43 -3.72
N LYS A 116 -5.97 40.71 -4.10
CA LYS A 116 -6.29 41.16 -5.48
C LYS A 116 -5.48 40.36 -6.49
N ALA A 117 -6.09 40.08 -7.66
CA ALA A 117 -5.49 39.32 -8.74
C ALA A 117 -3.96 39.43 -8.76
N PRO A 118 -3.24 38.31 -8.55
CA PRO A 118 -1.78 38.38 -8.45
C PRO A 118 -1.18 38.93 -9.76
N ASP A 119 -0.28 39.86 -9.63
CA ASP A 119 0.56 40.32 -10.76
C ASP A 119 1.33 39.10 -11.32
N PHE A 120 1.72 39.19 -12.58
CA PHE A 120 2.54 38.15 -13.21
C PHE A 120 3.75 37.81 -12.33
N PRO A 121 4.08 36.53 -12.15
CA PRO A 121 5.29 36.16 -11.41
C PRO A 121 6.52 36.84 -11.97
N ALA A 122 7.42 37.33 -11.13
CA ALA A 122 8.64 38.01 -11.57
C ALA A 122 9.41 37.15 -12.57
N GLY A 123 9.76 37.72 -13.74
CA GLY A 123 10.45 37.02 -14.81
C GLY A 123 9.55 36.14 -15.70
N VAL A 124 8.22 36.30 -15.62
CA VAL A 124 7.25 35.70 -16.55
C VAL A 124 6.62 36.83 -17.38
N GLU A 125 6.73 36.73 -18.68
CA GLU A 125 6.09 37.64 -19.64
C GLU A 125 5.13 36.86 -20.53
N LEU A 126 3.87 37.26 -20.56
CA LEU A 126 2.86 36.71 -21.44
C LEU A 126 2.48 37.74 -22.49
N GLN A 127 2.68 37.39 -23.74
CA GLN A 127 2.27 38.14 -24.91
C GLN A 127 1.33 37.29 -25.76
N PRO A 128 0.51 37.87 -26.63
CA PRO A 128 -0.37 37.09 -27.49
C PRO A 128 0.37 36.03 -28.29
N GLY A 129 0.09 34.77 -27.95
CA GLY A 129 0.71 33.59 -28.56
C GLY A 129 2.16 33.30 -28.15
N ARG A 130 2.70 33.99 -27.14
CA ARG A 130 4.08 33.78 -26.68
C ARG A 130 4.19 33.89 -25.15
N LEU A 131 4.79 32.90 -24.53
CA LEU A 131 5.16 32.90 -23.13
C LEU A 131 6.69 32.90 -23.00
N THR A 132 7.25 33.83 -22.25
CA THR A 132 8.69 33.90 -21.94
C THR A 132 8.85 33.76 -20.44
N VAL A 133 9.69 32.80 -20.01
CA VAL A 133 10.02 32.58 -18.59
C VAL A 133 11.52 32.64 -18.45
N VAL A 134 12.02 33.61 -17.66
CA VAL A 134 13.44 33.76 -17.34
C VAL A 134 13.67 33.03 -16.01
N PHE A 135 14.63 32.12 -15.93
CA PHE A 135 14.93 31.35 -14.73
C PHE A 135 16.42 31.01 -14.62
N GLY A 136 16.92 30.87 -13.40
CA GLY A 136 18.30 30.45 -13.12
C GLY A 136 18.42 28.99 -12.76
N THR A 137 17.35 28.39 -12.18
CA THR A 137 17.32 26.98 -11.76
C THR A 137 16.03 26.29 -12.22
N ALA A 138 16.04 24.95 -12.25
CA ALA A 138 14.85 24.17 -12.59
C ALA A 138 13.71 24.38 -11.60
N GLU A 139 14.04 24.54 -10.31
CA GLU A 139 13.09 24.82 -9.24
C GLU A 139 12.37 26.16 -9.44
N GLU A 140 13.13 27.20 -9.80
CA GLU A 140 12.56 28.52 -10.15
C GLU A 140 11.63 28.43 -11.35
N LEU A 141 11.98 27.66 -12.38
CA LEU A 141 11.11 27.47 -13.54
C LEU A 141 9.77 26.88 -13.12
N VAL A 142 9.78 25.80 -12.30
CA VAL A 142 8.55 25.16 -11.83
C VAL A 142 7.73 26.10 -10.95
N GLN A 143 8.34 26.86 -10.05
CA GLN A 143 7.66 27.84 -9.20
C GLN A 143 6.96 28.92 -10.05
N ARG A 144 7.64 29.46 -11.07
CA ARG A 144 7.08 30.51 -11.95
C ARG A 144 5.94 29.99 -12.82
N LEU A 145 6.08 28.75 -13.35
CA LEU A 145 5.00 28.11 -14.10
C LEU A 145 3.80 27.80 -13.20
N TYR A 146 4.03 27.38 -11.95
CA TYR A 146 2.95 27.17 -11.01
C TYR A 146 2.22 28.48 -10.65
N GLY A 147 2.98 29.59 -10.40
CA GLY A 147 2.39 30.90 -10.15
C GLY A 147 1.53 31.38 -11.33
N LEU A 148 2.01 31.18 -12.56
CA LEU A 148 1.25 31.49 -13.76
C LEU A 148 -0.05 30.65 -13.85
N ALA A 149 0.02 29.36 -13.53
CA ALA A 149 -1.15 28.49 -13.50
C ALA A 149 -2.18 28.92 -12.44
N GLN A 150 -1.73 29.33 -11.24
CA GLN A 150 -2.60 29.84 -10.18
C GLN A 150 -3.29 31.15 -10.60
N MET A 151 -2.57 32.06 -11.26
CA MET A 151 -3.12 33.27 -11.80
C MET A 151 -4.20 32.99 -12.87
N ALA A 152 -3.93 32.06 -13.78
CA ALA A 152 -4.91 31.64 -14.79
C ALA A 152 -6.16 31.00 -14.17
N LEU A 153 -6.00 30.28 -13.07
CA LEU A 153 -7.13 29.70 -12.33
C LEU A 153 -7.95 30.75 -11.56
N HIS A 154 -7.28 31.82 -11.08
CA HIS A 154 -7.94 32.89 -10.34
C HIS A 154 -8.79 33.81 -11.24
N ASP A 155 -8.25 34.21 -12.37
CA ASP A 155 -8.96 35.02 -13.38
C ASP A 155 -8.63 34.56 -14.79
N PHE A 156 -9.34 33.53 -15.25
CA PHE A 156 -9.14 32.96 -16.57
C PHE A 156 -9.48 33.98 -17.70
N GLN A 157 -10.42 34.88 -17.48
CA GLN A 157 -10.81 35.84 -18.52
C GLN A 157 -9.73 36.91 -18.75
N ALA A 158 -9.17 37.44 -17.68
CA ALA A 158 -8.03 38.35 -17.76
C ALA A 158 -6.81 37.66 -18.40
N PHE A 159 -6.49 36.43 -17.97
CA PHE A 159 -5.42 35.62 -18.54
C PHE A 159 -5.63 35.39 -20.05
N LYS A 160 -6.82 35.00 -20.46
CA LYS A 160 -7.20 34.71 -21.84
C LYS A 160 -7.05 35.97 -22.72
N SER A 161 -7.51 37.15 -22.26
CA SER A 161 -7.40 38.39 -22.98
C SER A 161 -5.95 38.81 -23.25
N THR A 162 -5.03 38.44 -22.33
CA THR A 162 -3.59 38.73 -22.49
C THR A 162 -2.90 37.69 -23.40
N ALA A 163 -3.35 36.43 -23.35
CA ALA A 163 -2.71 35.33 -24.09
C ALA A 163 -3.13 35.23 -25.56
N GLU A 164 -4.35 35.66 -25.89
CA GLU A 164 -4.90 35.54 -27.25
C GLU A 164 -4.66 36.81 -28.07
N LYS A 165 -4.32 36.63 -29.34
CA LYS A 165 -4.34 37.74 -30.31
C LYS A 165 -5.79 38.14 -30.54
N VAL A 166 -6.08 39.43 -30.43
CA VAL A 166 -7.34 39.97 -30.92
C VAL A 166 -7.42 39.64 -32.43
N LYS A 167 -8.39 38.83 -32.79
CA LYS A 167 -8.72 38.60 -34.21
C LYS A 167 -9.42 39.88 -34.69
N ASP A 168 -8.70 40.74 -35.43
CA ASP A 168 -9.33 41.72 -36.29
C ASP A 168 -10.05 41.02 -37.43
#